data_1a592f585a0ef5e60077dff574f06f3c
#
_entry.id   1a592f585a0ef5e60077dff574f06f3c
#
_cell.length_a   1.000
_cell.length_b   1.000
_cell.length_c   1.000
_cell.angle_alpha   90.00
_cell.angle_beta   90.00
_cell.angle_gamma   90.00
#
_symmetry.space_group_name_H-M   'P 1'
#
loop_
_entity.id
_entity.type
_entity.pdbx_description
1 polymer ?
#
loop_
_entity_poly.entity_id
_entity_poly.type
_entity_poly.pdbx_seq_one_letter_code
_entity_poly.pdbx_strand_id
1 'polypeptide(L)'
;MNVTTEQLFTEARTQNGYLPQPVSDEQLRQLYELLKWGPTSANCSPARFLFVRSAEAKARLAACVSVGNVAKVQEAPVTVIVGMDLAFPDKLPQLFPHTDARAWFEGKPELVQSTAFRNSSLQGGYLIMAARALGLGTGPMSGFDAAKLDAEFWAGTTVKTNFICALGQGDPAKIKPRSPRLSFDEACRLV
;
A
#
# COMPACT_ATOMS: atom_id res chain seq x y z
N MET A 1 -6.79 20.66 9.82
CA MET A 1 -5.33 20.53 10.05
C MET A 1 -4.63 21.01 8.79
N ASN A 2 -3.65 21.91 8.90
CA ASN A 2 -2.84 22.28 7.74
C ASN A 2 -1.74 21.22 7.58
N VAL A 3 -1.78 20.49 6.47
CA VAL A 3 -0.75 19.51 6.11
C VAL A 3 0.39 20.25 5.41
N THR A 4 1.64 20.05 5.86
CA THR A 4 2.80 20.73 5.29
C THR A 4 3.60 19.81 4.34
N THR A 5 4.41 20.42 3.47
CA THR A 5 5.36 19.71 2.61
C THR A 5 6.37 18.91 3.43
N GLU A 6 6.81 19.47 4.56
CA GLU A 6 7.76 18.83 5.48
C GLU A 6 7.16 17.56 6.05
N GLN A 7 5.94 17.61 6.55
CA GLN A 7 5.22 16.45 7.11
C GLN A 7 5.06 15.34 6.06
N LEU A 8 4.76 15.70 4.82
CA LEU A 8 4.55 14.72 3.77
C LEU A 8 5.86 14.11 3.23
N PHE A 9 6.94 14.89 3.13
CA PHE A 9 8.15 14.51 2.39
C PHE A 9 9.43 14.59 3.24
N THR A 10 9.85 15.79 3.64
CA THR A 10 11.21 16.01 4.14
C THR A 10 11.42 15.57 5.57
N GLU A 11 10.41 15.65 6.42
CA GLU A 11 10.46 15.15 7.80
C GLU A 11 9.88 13.74 7.94
N ALA A 12 9.10 13.28 6.96
CA ALA A 12 8.51 11.97 6.97
C ALA A 12 9.57 10.84 7.03
N ARG A 13 9.31 9.83 7.85
CA ARG A 13 10.20 8.69 8.08
C ARG A 13 9.46 7.37 7.91
N THR A 14 10.18 6.37 7.37
CA THR A 14 9.72 4.98 7.46
C THR A 14 9.81 4.53 8.92
N GLN A 15 8.72 4.02 9.47
CA GLN A 15 8.66 3.50 10.82
C GLN A 15 9.20 2.08 10.90
N ASN A 16 9.98 1.79 11.93
CA ASN A 16 10.54 0.47 12.20
C ASN A 16 9.98 -0.17 13.48
N GLY A 17 9.24 0.58 14.27
CA GLY A 17 8.49 0.16 15.44
C GLY A 17 7.35 1.11 15.70
N TYR A 18 6.39 0.69 16.52
CA TYR A 18 5.15 1.41 16.75
C TYR A 18 4.82 1.46 18.24
N LEU A 19 4.19 2.56 18.64
CA LEU A 19 3.57 2.69 19.96
C LEU A 19 2.25 1.89 19.98
N PRO A 20 1.80 1.42 21.16
CA PRO A 20 0.59 0.58 21.28
C PRO A 20 -0.72 1.38 21.19
N GLN A 21 -0.74 2.44 20.40
CA GLN A 21 -1.93 3.26 20.18
C GLN A 21 -2.75 2.65 19.03
N PRO A 22 -4.05 2.36 19.25
CA PRO A 22 -4.90 1.79 18.24
C PRO A 22 -5.16 2.79 17.10
N VAL A 23 -5.34 2.27 15.89
CA VAL A 23 -5.88 3.02 14.75
C VAL A 23 -7.36 2.69 14.65
N SER A 24 -8.22 3.71 14.73
CA SER A 24 -9.67 3.52 14.73
C SER A 24 -10.22 3.20 13.34
N ASP A 25 -11.43 2.62 13.30
CA ASP A 25 -12.15 2.37 12.02
C ASP A 25 -12.39 3.67 11.26
N GLU A 26 -12.67 4.76 11.99
CA GLU A 26 -12.88 6.08 11.41
C GLU A 26 -11.59 6.58 10.70
N GLN A 27 -10.44 6.44 11.35
CA GLN A 27 -9.15 6.80 10.72
C GLN A 27 -8.87 5.96 9.48
N LEU A 28 -9.19 4.66 9.49
CA LEU A 28 -9.02 3.79 8.31
C LEU A 28 -9.98 4.16 7.17
N ARG A 29 -11.21 4.57 7.49
CA ARG A 29 -12.15 5.10 6.49
C ARG A 29 -11.67 6.42 5.90
N GLN A 30 -11.23 7.36 6.74
CA GLN A 30 -10.65 8.63 6.29
C GLN A 30 -9.41 8.41 5.42
N LEU A 31 -8.56 7.45 5.78
CA LEU A 31 -7.41 7.07 4.98
C LEU A 31 -7.83 6.62 3.57
N TYR A 32 -8.86 5.77 3.47
CA TYR A 32 -9.37 5.33 2.18
C TYR A 32 -10.00 6.48 1.38
N GLU A 33 -10.77 7.36 2.02
CA GLU A 33 -11.39 8.52 1.37
C GLU A 33 -10.35 9.48 0.75
N LEU A 34 -9.14 9.55 1.29
CA LEU A 34 -8.05 10.33 0.72
C LEU A 34 -7.31 9.57 -0.39
N LEU A 35 -6.90 8.32 -0.12
CA LEU A 35 -6.06 7.56 -1.05
C LEU A 35 -6.78 7.18 -2.35
N LYS A 36 -8.10 7.03 -2.33
CA LYS A 36 -8.89 6.67 -3.52
C LYS A 36 -8.81 7.67 -4.67
N TRP A 37 -8.39 8.91 -4.39
CA TRP A 37 -8.22 9.96 -5.39
C TRP A 37 -6.88 9.90 -6.15
N GLY A 38 -6.02 8.93 -5.81
CA GLY A 38 -4.80 8.69 -6.57
C GLY A 38 -5.12 8.30 -8.02
N PRO A 39 -4.50 8.96 -9.02
CA PRO A 39 -4.79 8.68 -10.43
C PRO A 39 -4.30 7.30 -10.84
N THR A 40 -5.08 6.64 -11.71
CA THR A 40 -4.70 5.38 -12.34
C THR A 40 -5.05 5.40 -13.83
N SER A 41 -4.34 4.62 -14.64
CA SER A 41 -4.61 4.48 -16.08
C SER A 41 -6.08 4.10 -16.30
N ALA A 42 -6.78 4.85 -17.15
CA ALA A 42 -8.21 4.64 -17.41
C ALA A 42 -9.05 4.51 -16.11
N ASN A 43 -8.64 5.19 -15.05
CA ASN A 43 -9.29 5.11 -13.73
C ASN A 43 -9.50 3.66 -13.22
N CYS A 44 -8.62 2.72 -13.59
CA CYS A 44 -8.82 1.28 -13.40
C CYS A 44 -8.79 0.82 -11.93
N SER A 45 -8.23 1.62 -11.03
CA SER A 45 -8.23 1.44 -9.57
C SER A 45 -8.08 -0.04 -9.10
N PRO A 46 -7.01 -0.74 -9.48
CA PRO A 46 -6.87 -2.18 -9.24
C PRO A 46 -6.50 -2.53 -7.80
N ALA A 47 -6.11 -1.56 -6.98
CA ALA A 47 -5.71 -1.87 -5.61
C ALA A 47 -6.86 -2.40 -4.76
N ARG A 48 -6.54 -3.38 -3.90
CA ARG A 48 -7.39 -3.86 -2.82
C ARG A 48 -6.62 -3.74 -1.52
N PHE A 49 -7.26 -3.22 -0.50
CA PHE A 49 -6.62 -2.94 0.79
C PHE A 49 -7.25 -3.82 1.87
N LEU A 50 -6.45 -4.68 2.49
CA LEU A 50 -6.89 -5.51 3.60
C LEU A 50 -6.16 -5.06 4.86
N PHE A 51 -6.91 -4.61 5.86
CA PHE A 51 -6.39 -4.10 7.12
C PHE A 51 -6.30 -5.21 8.17
N VAL A 52 -5.09 -5.70 8.42
CA VAL A 52 -4.80 -6.75 9.40
C VAL A 52 -4.55 -6.10 10.76
N ARG A 53 -5.38 -6.39 11.78
CA ARG A 53 -5.26 -5.77 13.11
C ARG A 53 -5.55 -6.70 14.30
N SER A 54 -6.34 -7.76 14.14
CA SER A 54 -6.53 -8.70 15.23
C SER A 54 -5.24 -9.48 15.53
N ALA A 55 -5.04 -9.88 16.79
CA ALA A 55 -3.86 -10.65 17.18
C ALA A 55 -3.72 -11.94 16.34
N GLU A 56 -4.84 -12.63 16.09
CA GLU A 56 -4.89 -13.81 15.25
C GLU A 56 -4.46 -13.53 13.81
N ALA A 57 -5.04 -12.51 13.15
CA ALA A 57 -4.69 -12.15 11.78
C ALA A 57 -3.24 -11.69 11.66
N LYS A 58 -2.72 -10.96 12.67
CA LYS A 58 -1.30 -10.55 12.73
C LYS A 58 -0.37 -11.76 12.86
N ALA A 59 -0.74 -12.77 13.65
CA ALA A 59 0.03 -14.01 13.76
C ALA A 59 0.10 -14.77 12.42
N ARG A 60 -1.02 -14.85 11.68
CA ARG A 60 -1.07 -15.44 10.34
C ARG A 60 -0.21 -14.66 9.35
N LEU A 61 -0.27 -13.32 9.38
CA LEU A 61 0.57 -12.47 8.53
C LEU A 61 2.06 -12.61 8.88
N ALA A 62 2.39 -12.66 10.17
CA ALA A 62 3.76 -12.83 10.64
C ALA A 62 4.40 -14.13 10.13
N ALA A 63 3.60 -15.21 9.93
CA ALA A 63 4.07 -16.46 9.34
C ALA A 63 4.38 -16.36 7.83
N CYS A 64 3.90 -15.31 7.17
CA CYS A 64 4.11 -15.09 5.73
C CYS A 64 5.25 -14.12 5.42
N VAL A 65 5.77 -13.37 6.41
CA VAL A 65 6.80 -12.36 6.18
C VAL A 65 8.20 -12.85 6.48
N SER A 66 9.20 -12.21 5.88
CA SER A 66 10.62 -12.45 6.20
C SER A 66 10.88 -12.14 7.67
N VAL A 67 11.82 -12.87 8.29
CA VAL A 67 12.16 -12.76 9.74
C VAL A 67 12.37 -11.31 10.19
N GLY A 68 13.06 -10.49 9.38
CA GLY A 68 13.31 -9.08 9.69
C GLY A 68 12.05 -8.19 9.73
N ASN A 69 10.90 -8.67 9.25
CA ASN A 69 9.64 -7.92 9.26
C ASN A 69 8.65 -8.39 10.34
N VAL A 70 8.91 -9.54 10.97
CA VAL A 70 8.00 -10.15 11.97
C VAL A 70 7.69 -9.18 13.10
N ALA A 71 8.72 -8.62 13.73
CA ALA A 71 8.55 -7.70 14.86
C ALA A 71 7.70 -6.47 14.47
N LYS A 72 7.95 -5.90 13.27
CA LYS A 72 7.20 -4.75 12.77
C LYS A 72 5.71 -5.07 12.55
N VAL A 73 5.39 -6.25 12.00
CA VAL A 73 4.01 -6.72 11.82
C VAL A 73 3.32 -6.94 13.16
N GLN A 74 4.03 -7.49 14.14
CA GLN A 74 3.47 -7.76 15.47
C GLN A 74 3.22 -6.49 16.28
N GLU A 75 4.13 -5.52 16.22
CA GLU A 75 4.03 -4.26 16.96
C GLU A 75 3.02 -3.29 16.36
N ALA A 76 2.96 -3.18 15.03
CA ALA A 76 2.07 -2.23 14.38
C ALA A 76 0.61 -2.50 14.74
N PRO A 77 -0.17 -1.47 15.13
CA PRO A 77 -1.60 -1.65 15.43
C PRO A 77 -2.37 -2.16 14.22
N VAL A 78 -1.94 -1.81 13.00
CA VAL A 78 -2.50 -2.28 11.74
C VAL A 78 -1.37 -2.56 10.76
N THR A 79 -1.49 -3.63 9.96
CA THR A 79 -0.71 -3.80 8.73
C THR A 79 -1.68 -3.89 7.55
N VAL A 80 -1.45 -3.04 6.55
CA VAL A 80 -2.24 -3.05 5.32
C VAL A 80 -1.57 -3.99 4.32
N ILE A 81 -2.31 -4.98 3.82
CA ILE A 81 -1.91 -5.76 2.65
C ILE A 81 -2.46 -5.03 1.43
N VAL A 82 -1.57 -4.54 0.59
CA VAL A 82 -1.94 -3.90 -0.68
C VAL A 82 -1.92 -4.96 -1.76
N GLY A 83 -3.10 -5.32 -2.23
CA GLY A 83 -3.30 -6.26 -3.32
C GLY A 83 -3.44 -5.56 -4.66
N MET A 84 -3.22 -6.30 -5.73
CA MET A 84 -3.55 -5.95 -7.11
C MET A 84 -4.59 -6.94 -7.63
N ASP A 85 -5.77 -6.44 -7.97
CA ASP A 85 -6.87 -7.25 -8.49
C ASP A 85 -6.71 -7.44 -10.00
N LEU A 86 -6.49 -8.69 -10.43
CA LEU A 86 -6.34 -9.02 -11.84
C LEU A 86 -7.68 -9.02 -12.59
N ALA A 87 -8.82 -8.99 -11.88
CA ALA A 87 -10.14 -8.80 -12.47
C ALA A 87 -10.58 -7.32 -12.54
N PHE A 88 -9.65 -6.37 -12.37
CA PHE A 88 -9.97 -4.95 -12.50
C PHE A 88 -10.64 -4.58 -13.84
N PRO A 89 -10.39 -5.27 -14.99
CA PRO A 89 -11.06 -4.92 -16.24
C PRO A 89 -12.59 -5.01 -16.14
N ASP A 90 -13.12 -5.88 -15.27
CA ASP A 90 -14.57 -6.02 -15.04
C ASP A 90 -15.21 -4.79 -14.38
N LYS A 91 -14.39 -3.91 -13.79
CA LYS A 91 -14.84 -2.65 -13.18
C LYS A 91 -14.78 -1.45 -14.13
N LEU A 92 -14.11 -1.58 -15.28
CA LEU A 92 -13.94 -0.48 -16.24
C LEU A 92 -15.28 0.07 -16.77
N PRO A 93 -16.32 -0.73 -17.06
CA PRO A 93 -17.61 -0.16 -17.46
C PRO A 93 -18.18 0.83 -16.44
N GLN A 94 -17.91 0.64 -15.14
CA GLN A 94 -18.30 1.55 -14.06
C GLN A 94 -17.31 2.70 -13.87
N LEU A 95 -16.00 2.41 -13.90
CA LEU A 95 -14.95 3.35 -13.51
C LEU A 95 -14.50 4.25 -14.66
N PHE A 96 -14.65 3.78 -15.91
CA PHE A 96 -14.29 4.49 -17.12
C PHE A 96 -15.36 4.33 -18.21
N PRO A 97 -16.56 4.90 -18.03
CA PRO A 97 -17.73 4.64 -18.87
C PRO A 97 -17.70 5.31 -20.26
N HIS A 98 -16.63 6.07 -20.56
CA HIS A 98 -16.54 6.86 -21.80
C HIS A 98 -16.27 6.02 -23.04
N THR A 99 -15.79 4.79 -22.88
CA THR A 99 -15.48 3.87 -23.96
C THR A 99 -15.40 2.44 -23.42
N ASP A 100 -15.49 1.45 -24.29
CA ASP A 100 -15.26 0.04 -23.92
C ASP A 100 -13.77 -0.25 -23.64
N ALA A 101 -13.30 0.26 -22.50
CA ALA A 101 -11.92 0.05 -22.07
C ALA A 101 -11.65 -1.40 -21.60
N ARG A 102 -12.69 -2.17 -21.27
CA ARG A 102 -12.54 -3.59 -20.92
C ARG A 102 -11.94 -4.39 -22.09
N ALA A 103 -12.40 -4.15 -23.30
CA ALA A 103 -11.92 -4.81 -24.51
C ALA A 103 -10.41 -4.64 -24.75
N TRP A 104 -9.79 -3.58 -24.20
CA TRP A 104 -8.34 -3.38 -24.32
C TRP A 104 -7.52 -4.50 -23.67
N PHE A 105 -8.09 -5.19 -22.68
CA PHE A 105 -7.44 -6.22 -21.84
C PHE A 105 -7.83 -7.65 -22.24
N GLU A 106 -8.80 -7.84 -23.12
CA GLU A 106 -9.25 -9.16 -23.54
C GLU A 106 -8.12 -9.96 -24.20
N GLY A 107 -7.91 -11.19 -23.71
CA GLY A 107 -6.84 -12.07 -24.20
C GLY A 107 -5.41 -11.60 -23.90
N LYS A 108 -5.20 -10.59 -23.05
CA LYS A 108 -3.89 -10.00 -22.77
C LYS A 108 -3.50 -10.09 -21.29
N PRO A 109 -3.27 -11.28 -20.73
CA PRO A 109 -3.01 -11.46 -19.29
C PRO A 109 -1.77 -10.70 -18.79
N GLU A 110 -0.71 -10.59 -19.59
CA GLU A 110 0.50 -9.84 -19.24
C GLU A 110 0.22 -8.34 -19.13
N LEU A 111 -0.62 -7.79 -20.02
CA LEU A 111 -1.04 -6.39 -19.92
C LEU A 111 -1.90 -6.15 -18.69
N VAL A 112 -2.80 -7.07 -18.35
CA VAL A 112 -3.59 -7.04 -17.12
C VAL A 112 -2.67 -7.00 -15.91
N GLN A 113 -1.72 -7.93 -15.82
CA GLN A 113 -0.79 -8.04 -14.70
C GLN A 113 0.07 -6.77 -14.56
N SER A 114 0.70 -6.31 -15.64
CA SER A 114 1.57 -5.12 -15.61
C SER A 114 0.79 -3.85 -15.28
N THR A 115 -0.45 -3.72 -15.78
CA THR A 115 -1.34 -2.59 -15.46
C THR A 115 -1.79 -2.64 -14.01
N ALA A 116 -2.21 -3.81 -13.50
CA ALA A 116 -2.61 -3.99 -12.11
C ALA A 116 -1.45 -3.67 -11.16
N PHE A 117 -0.26 -4.18 -11.43
CA PHE A 117 0.94 -3.93 -10.61
C PHE A 117 1.31 -2.44 -10.58
N ARG A 118 1.44 -1.80 -11.74
CA ARG A 118 1.80 -0.36 -11.83
C ARG A 118 0.80 0.51 -11.08
N ASN A 119 -0.48 0.30 -11.33
CA ASN A 119 -1.52 1.16 -10.78
C ASN A 119 -1.82 0.88 -9.31
N SER A 120 -1.73 -0.36 -8.83
CA SER A 120 -1.81 -0.65 -7.40
C SER A 120 -0.60 -0.08 -6.62
N SER A 121 0.58 -0.01 -7.25
CA SER A 121 1.76 0.65 -6.67
C SER A 121 1.56 2.17 -6.54
N LEU A 122 0.96 2.82 -7.55
CA LEU A 122 0.57 4.23 -7.46
C LEU A 122 -0.42 4.47 -6.32
N GLN A 123 -1.49 3.65 -6.23
CA GLN A 123 -2.45 3.76 -5.14
C GLN A 123 -1.81 3.47 -3.77
N GLY A 124 -0.83 2.55 -3.71
CA GLY A 124 -0.04 2.31 -2.51
C GLY A 124 0.85 3.50 -2.12
N GLY A 125 1.38 4.24 -3.09
CA GLY A 125 2.06 5.52 -2.85
C GLY A 125 1.11 6.55 -2.24
N TYR A 126 -0.12 6.66 -2.76
CA TYR A 126 -1.17 7.51 -2.19
C TYR A 126 -1.59 7.06 -0.79
N LEU A 127 -1.64 5.76 -0.49
CA LEU A 127 -1.85 5.24 0.86
C LEU A 127 -0.82 5.83 1.85
N ILE A 128 0.47 5.81 1.48
CA ILE A 128 1.55 6.33 2.31
C ILE A 128 1.38 7.85 2.52
N MET A 129 1.09 8.60 1.47
CA MET A 129 0.90 10.05 1.54
C MET A 129 -0.34 10.43 2.36
N ALA A 130 -1.46 9.73 2.16
CA ALA A 130 -2.68 9.94 2.92
C ALA A 130 -2.50 9.61 4.41
N ALA A 131 -1.79 8.53 4.74
CA ALA A 131 -1.45 8.19 6.12
C ALA A 131 -0.63 9.29 6.80
N ARG A 132 0.39 9.82 6.12
CA ARG A 132 1.20 10.96 6.61
C ARG A 132 0.36 12.21 6.84
N ALA A 133 -0.57 12.50 5.91
CA ALA A 133 -1.49 13.62 6.05
C ALA A 133 -2.39 13.49 7.29
N LEU A 134 -2.74 12.27 7.68
CA LEU A 134 -3.50 11.95 8.88
C LEU A 134 -2.63 11.82 10.15
N GLY A 135 -1.32 12.07 10.06
CA GLY A 135 -0.39 11.93 11.17
C GLY A 135 -0.03 10.48 11.53
N LEU A 136 -0.34 9.53 10.65
CA LEU A 136 0.01 8.12 10.83
C LEU A 136 1.37 7.80 10.24
N GLY A 137 2.20 7.11 11.00
CA GLY A 137 3.48 6.55 10.54
C GLY A 137 3.27 5.33 9.66
N THR A 138 4.10 5.20 8.62
CA THR A 138 4.06 4.09 7.66
C THR A 138 5.37 3.33 7.61
N GLY A 139 5.30 2.00 7.44
CA GLY A 139 6.45 1.13 7.27
C GLY A 139 6.23 0.15 6.12
N PRO A 140 6.40 0.57 4.85
CA PRO A 140 6.23 -0.31 3.70
C PRO A 140 7.30 -1.41 3.70
N MET A 141 6.91 -2.62 3.25
CA MET A 141 7.75 -3.82 3.23
C MET A 141 7.40 -4.67 2.00
N SER A 142 8.45 -5.25 1.39
CA SER A 142 8.34 -6.23 0.30
C SER A 142 8.92 -7.60 0.68
N GLY A 143 9.46 -7.74 1.89
CA GLY A 143 10.01 -9.00 2.38
C GLY A 143 8.92 -9.92 2.94
N PHE A 144 8.30 -10.72 2.07
CA PHE A 144 7.29 -11.73 2.40
C PHE A 144 7.28 -12.84 1.33
N ASP A 145 6.71 -13.99 1.66
CA ASP A 145 6.40 -15.06 0.74
C ASP A 145 5.03 -14.76 0.09
N ALA A 146 5.05 -14.34 -1.17
CA ALA A 146 3.85 -13.93 -1.89
C ALA A 146 2.84 -15.09 -2.05
N ALA A 147 3.30 -16.32 -2.34
CA ALA A 147 2.42 -17.46 -2.53
C ALA A 147 1.69 -17.81 -1.22
N LYS A 148 2.41 -17.80 -0.12
CA LYS A 148 1.87 -18.04 1.22
C LYS A 148 0.86 -16.97 1.62
N LEU A 149 1.19 -15.70 1.40
CA LEU A 149 0.35 -14.57 1.76
C LEU A 149 -0.93 -14.55 0.92
N ASP A 150 -0.82 -14.80 -0.39
CA ASP A 150 -1.98 -14.92 -1.29
C ASP A 150 -2.89 -16.07 -0.90
N ALA A 151 -2.34 -17.24 -0.56
CA ALA A 151 -3.12 -18.39 -0.10
C ALA A 151 -3.85 -18.10 1.22
N GLU A 152 -3.24 -17.32 2.11
CA GLU A 152 -3.77 -17.01 3.43
C GLU A 152 -4.85 -15.91 3.40
N PHE A 153 -4.64 -14.85 2.62
CA PHE A 153 -5.47 -13.66 2.71
C PHE A 153 -6.31 -13.35 1.46
N TRP A 154 -5.98 -13.96 0.31
CA TRP A 154 -6.65 -13.71 -0.97
C TRP A 154 -7.23 -14.99 -1.60
N ALA A 155 -7.30 -16.10 -0.81
CA ALA A 155 -7.85 -17.37 -1.30
C ALA A 155 -9.24 -17.18 -1.93
N GLY A 156 -9.46 -17.80 -3.10
CA GLY A 156 -10.73 -17.70 -3.83
C GLY A 156 -10.99 -16.36 -4.54
N THR A 157 -9.99 -15.47 -4.60
CA THR A 157 -10.07 -14.18 -5.30
C THR A 157 -9.08 -14.10 -6.48
N THR A 158 -9.22 -13.05 -7.29
CA THR A 158 -8.28 -12.70 -8.37
C THR A 158 -7.17 -11.76 -7.90
N VAL A 159 -7.12 -11.45 -6.60
CA VAL A 159 -6.16 -10.51 -6.03
C VAL A 159 -4.83 -11.20 -5.76
N LYS A 160 -3.74 -10.51 -6.09
CA LYS A 160 -2.36 -10.88 -5.73
C LYS A 160 -1.73 -9.79 -4.88
N THR A 161 -0.90 -10.19 -3.93
CA THR A 161 -0.21 -9.22 -3.08
C THR A 161 0.84 -8.44 -3.85
N ASN A 162 0.79 -7.11 -3.75
CA ASN A 162 1.82 -6.22 -4.28
C ASN A 162 2.89 -5.94 -3.21
N PHE A 163 2.49 -5.33 -2.09
CA PHE A 163 3.35 -5.11 -0.94
C PHE A 163 2.51 -4.99 0.33
N ILE A 164 3.17 -4.93 1.50
CA ILE A 164 2.50 -4.70 2.78
C ILE A 164 3.02 -3.41 3.42
N CYS A 165 2.20 -2.76 4.24
CA CYS A 165 2.56 -1.52 4.91
C CYS A 165 2.07 -1.52 6.36
N ALA A 166 2.98 -1.53 7.31
CA ALA A 166 2.66 -1.31 8.71
C ALA A 166 2.20 0.14 8.92
N LEU A 167 1.20 0.35 9.77
CA LEU A 167 0.51 1.63 9.94
C LEU A 167 0.20 1.86 11.43
N GLY A 168 0.44 3.07 11.94
CA GLY A 168 0.14 3.47 13.31
C GLY A 168 0.98 4.64 13.79
N GLN A 169 0.95 4.91 15.10
CA GLN A 169 1.84 5.90 15.70
C GLN A 169 3.26 5.31 15.78
N GLY A 170 4.21 5.92 15.06
CA GLY A 170 5.60 5.48 15.07
C GLY A 170 6.27 5.68 16.43
N ASP A 171 7.17 4.77 16.79
CA ASP A 171 8.04 4.90 17.96
C ASP A 171 9.29 5.71 17.58
N PRO A 172 9.47 6.94 18.10
CA PRO A 172 10.64 7.76 17.79
C PRO A 172 11.97 7.10 18.15
N ALA A 173 11.98 6.24 19.18
CA ALA A 173 13.20 5.54 19.63
C ALA A 173 13.69 4.47 18.61
N LYS A 174 12.80 4.03 17.69
CA LYS A 174 13.11 3.01 16.69
C LYS A 174 13.36 3.57 15.29
N ILE A 175 13.39 4.90 15.14
CA ILE A 175 13.69 5.54 13.85
C ILE A 175 15.17 5.36 13.52
N LYS A 176 15.46 4.80 12.36
CA LYS A 176 16.84 4.65 11.86
C LYS A 176 17.34 5.94 11.21
N PRO A 177 18.66 6.18 11.13
CA PRO A 177 19.20 7.29 10.35
C PRO A 177 18.69 7.32 8.92
N ARG A 178 18.52 8.52 8.35
CA ARG A 178 18.04 8.69 6.97
C ARG A 178 19.12 8.21 5.99
N SER A 179 18.78 7.27 5.12
CA SER A 179 19.64 6.89 4.01
C SER A 179 19.70 8.00 2.96
N PRO A 180 20.83 8.14 2.22
CA PRO A 180 20.97 9.13 1.16
C PRO A 180 19.94 8.92 0.02
N ARG A 181 19.85 9.93 -0.83
CA ARG A 181 19.11 9.87 -2.09
C ARG A 181 20.06 10.26 -3.22
N LEU A 182 19.74 9.80 -4.42
CA LEU A 182 20.43 10.25 -5.61
C LEU A 182 20.25 11.76 -5.78
N SER A 183 21.26 12.44 -6.31
CA SER A 183 21.16 13.82 -6.73
C SER A 183 20.20 13.97 -7.93
N PHE A 184 19.83 15.20 -8.24
CA PHE A 184 18.99 15.47 -9.42
C PHE A 184 19.65 14.95 -10.70
N ASP A 185 20.95 15.20 -10.86
CA ASP A 185 21.69 14.84 -12.08
C ASP A 185 21.90 13.32 -12.25
N GLU A 186 21.90 12.57 -11.14
CA GLU A 186 21.93 11.10 -11.18
C GLU A 186 20.57 10.48 -11.50
N ALA A 187 19.49 11.12 -11.06
CA ALA A 187 18.13 10.56 -11.17
C ALA A 187 17.33 11.15 -12.33
N CYS A 188 17.68 12.35 -12.81
CA CYS A 188 16.91 13.14 -13.77
C CYS A 188 17.77 13.59 -14.94
N ARG A 189 17.12 13.77 -16.09
CA ARG A 189 17.73 14.35 -17.28
C ARG A 189 16.76 15.32 -17.93
N LEU A 190 17.24 16.53 -18.26
CA LEU A 190 16.52 17.50 -19.07
C LEU A 190 16.85 17.22 -20.55
N VAL A 191 15.84 17.09 -21.41
CA VAL A 191 15.97 16.83 -22.85
C VAL A 191 15.07 17.77 -23.63
#